data_6bd9973a5d49d253222b51e9c6b5d753
#
_entry.id   6bd9973a5d49d253222b51e9c6b5d753
#
_cell.length_a   1.000
_cell.length_b   1.000
_cell.length_c   1.000
_cell.angle_alpha   90.00
_cell.angle_beta   90.00
_cell.angle_gamma   90.00
#
_symmetry.space_group_name_H-M   'P 1'
#
loop_
_entity.id
_entity.type
_entity.pdbx_description
1 polymer ?
#
loop_
_entity_poly.entity_id
_entity_poly.type
_entity_poly.pdbx_seq_one_letter_code
_entity_poly.pdbx_strand_id
1 'polypeptide(L)'
;HKITSLYHYNKLILYFCFMQKKIVLIGGPGTGKTSVLDELKSRSFFCIEEVSREITIKAQKDGIEQLFLEDPILFSRLLLKGREEQYLEASNYKNDVVFFDRGLPDIHAYMDYANQEYPSCFKEKSSQFRYDYVFLFKPWKEIFISDNERYETFEESVIINTFLKKSYVEIGYTIIEVPFKTIGERADFILNWLKKNA
;
A
#
# COMPACT_ATOMS: atom_id res chain seq x y z
N HIS A 1 -45.98 -12.74 -9.90
CA HIS A 1 -45.34 -12.03 -8.76
C HIS A 1 -44.17 -12.79 -8.10
N LYS A 2 -44.06 -14.15 -8.17
CA LYS A 2 -42.92 -14.90 -7.59
C LYS A 2 -41.67 -14.95 -8.47
N ILE A 3 -41.79 -14.82 -9.77
CA ILE A 3 -40.65 -14.94 -10.73
C ILE A 3 -39.82 -13.64 -10.76
N THR A 4 -40.47 -12.47 -10.61
CA THR A 4 -39.76 -11.17 -10.56
C THR A 4 -38.94 -10.98 -9.28
N SER A 5 -39.35 -11.60 -8.16
CA SER A 5 -38.61 -11.55 -6.89
C SER A 5 -37.31 -12.37 -6.95
N LEU A 6 -37.30 -13.56 -7.60
CA LEU A 6 -36.09 -14.37 -7.75
C LEU A 6 -35.03 -13.71 -8.65
N TYR A 7 -35.47 -12.98 -9.70
CA TYR A 7 -34.56 -12.29 -10.61
C TYR A 7 -33.84 -11.11 -9.92
N HIS A 8 -34.55 -10.40 -9.02
CA HIS A 8 -33.94 -9.32 -8.22
C HIS A 8 -32.99 -9.86 -7.16
N TYR A 9 -33.31 -10.99 -6.50
CA TYR A 9 -32.46 -11.64 -5.51
C TYR A 9 -31.18 -12.19 -6.14
N ASN A 10 -31.27 -12.83 -7.30
CA ASN A 10 -30.10 -13.33 -8.04
C ASN A 10 -29.21 -12.19 -8.56
N LYS A 11 -29.79 -11.04 -8.95
CA LYS A 11 -29.02 -9.86 -9.39
C LYS A 11 -28.33 -9.16 -8.21
N LEU A 12 -28.94 -9.14 -7.02
CA LEU A 12 -28.29 -8.65 -5.79
C LEU A 12 -27.17 -9.59 -5.31
N ILE A 13 -27.37 -10.91 -5.38
CA ILE A 13 -26.37 -11.91 -4.99
C ILE A 13 -25.17 -11.86 -5.97
N LEU A 14 -25.41 -11.66 -7.28
CA LEU A 14 -24.34 -11.45 -8.26
C LEU A 14 -23.59 -10.11 -8.05
N TYR A 15 -24.28 -9.05 -7.59
CA TYR A 15 -23.62 -7.78 -7.25
C TYR A 15 -22.76 -7.88 -5.97
N PHE A 16 -23.14 -8.75 -5.02
CA PHE A 16 -22.35 -8.99 -3.80
C PHE A 16 -21.12 -9.88 -4.05
N CYS A 17 -21.05 -10.62 -5.18
CA CYS A 17 -19.94 -11.52 -5.52
C CYS A 17 -18.76 -10.85 -6.21
N PHE A 18 -18.85 -9.55 -6.59
CA PHE A 18 -17.80 -8.83 -7.34
C PHE A 18 -17.39 -7.51 -6.69
N MET A 19 -17.23 -7.50 -5.38
CA MET A 19 -16.56 -6.35 -4.75
C MET A 19 -15.06 -6.48 -4.97
N GLN A 20 -14.49 -5.55 -5.73
CA GLN A 20 -13.04 -5.43 -5.92
C GLN A 20 -12.32 -5.44 -4.58
N LYS A 21 -11.35 -6.34 -4.43
CA LYS A 21 -10.47 -6.40 -3.26
C LYS A 21 -9.27 -5.47 -3.43
N LYS A 22 -9.06 -4.59 -2.48
CA LYS A 22 -7.93 -3.67 -2.41
C LYS A 22 -6.88 -4.21 -1.44
N ILE A 23 -5.75 -4.61 -1.97
CA ILE A 23 -4.66 -5.27 -1.24
C ILE A 23 -3.50 -4.30 -1.13
N VAL A 24 -3.04 -3.99 0.07
CA VAL A 24 -1.88 -3.12 0.25
C VAL A 24 -0.65 -3.90 0.68
N LEU A 25 0.47 -3.64 -0.01
CA LEU A 25 1.80 -4.15 0.32
C LEU A 25 2.56 -3.08 1.07
N ILE A 26 2.94 -3.36 2.32
CA ILE A 26 3.64 -2.42 3.20
C ILE A 26 4.98 -2.98 3.66
N GLY A 27 5.86 -2.11 4.11
CA GLY A 27 7.20 -2.45 4.61
C GLY A 27 8.18 -1.32 4.38
N GLY A 28 9.25 -1.29 5.14
CA GLY A 28 10.33 -0.32 5.02
C GLY A 28 11.03 -0.34 3.64
N PRO A 29 11.98 0.55 3.41
CA PRO A 29 12.82 0.51 2.22
C PRO A 29 13.63 -0.79 2.17
N GLY A 30 13.98 -1.25 0.97
CA GLY A 30 14.82 -2.45 0.78
C GLY A 30 14.19 -3.80 1.13
N THR A 31 12.87 -3.88 1.40
CA THR A 31 12.18 -5.13 1.78
C THR A 31 11.73 -5.99 0.60
N GLY A 32 11.94 -5.52 -0.63
CA GLY A 32 11.60 -6.25 -1.86
C GLY A 32 10.12 -6.20 -2.25
N LYS A 33 9.37 -5.19 -1.79
CA LYS A 33 7.95 -4.97 -2.19
C LYS A 33 7.81 -4.80 -3.70
N THR A 34 8.56 -3.85 -4.28
CA THR A 34 8.50 -3.52 -5.71
C THR A 34 8.77 -4.74 -6.57
N SER A 35 9.78 -5.57 -6.23
CA SER A 35 10.09 -6.79 -6.98
C SER A 35 8.93 -7.79 -6.96
N VAL A 36 8.20 -7.91 -5.84
CA VAL A 36 7.01 -8.77 -5.75
C VAL A 36 5.83 -8.14 -6.48
N LEU A 37 5.70 -6.81 -6.46
CA LEU A 37 4.67 -6.10 -7.23
C LEU A 37 4.87 -6.32 -8.73
N ASP A 38 6.12 -6.25 -9.22
CA ASP A 38 6.47 -6.51 -10.62
C ASP A 38 6.19 -7.96 -11.01
N GLU A 39 6.46 -8.90 -10.12
CA GLU A 39 6.09 -10.31 -10.31
C GLU A 39 4.56 -10.48 -10.41
N LEU A 40 3.77 -9.80 -9.55
CA LEU A 40 2.31 -9.81 -9.64
C LEU A 40 1.80 -9.19 -10.94
N LYS A 41 2.42 -8.09 -11.42
CA LYS A 41 2.13 -7.51 -12.74
C LYS A 41 2.41 -8.49 -13.87
N SER A 42 3.55 -9.19 -13.83
CA SER A 42 3.91 -10.20 -14.85
C SER A 42 2.89 -11.34 -14.92
N ARG A 43 2.19 -11.61 -13.81
CA ARG A 43 1.09 -12.57 -13.71
C ARG A 43 -0.28 -11.95 -14.02
N SER A 44 -0.31 -10.77 -14.65
CA SER A 44 -1.52 -10.06 -15.09
C SER A 44 -2.41 -9.53 -13.96
N PHE A 45 -1.89 -9.35 -12.75
CA PHE A 45 -2.60 -8.64 -11.69
C PHE A 45 -2.47 -7.13 -11.87
N PHE A 46 -3.53 -6.40 -11.55
CA PHE A 46 -3.51 -4.95 -11.59
C PHE A 46 -2.83 -4.40 -10.33
N CYS A 47 -1.78 -3.60 -10.53
CA CYS A 47 -0.95 -3.04 -9.47
C CYS A 47 -0.81 -1.54 -9.64
N ILE A 48 -1.01 -0.81 -8.55
CA ILE A 48 -0.84 0.65 -8.45
C ILE A 48 0.50 0.91 -7.77
N GLU A 49 1.35 1.66 -8.45
CA GLU A 49 2.71 1.96 -8.03
C GLU A 49 2.77 3.08 -6.99
N GLU A 50 3.90 3.18 -6.31
CA GLU A 50 4.19 4.24 -5.33
C GLU A 50 4.19 5.62 -6.00
N VAL A 51 3.36 6.53 -5.48
CA VAL A 51 3.21 7.90 -6.00
C VAL A 51 4.35 8.84 -5.59
N SER A 52 5.12 8.48 -4.56
CA SER A 52 6.19 9.33 -4.03
C SER A 52 7.24 9.72 -5.06
N ARG A 53 7.55 8.79 -5.98
CA ARG A 53 8.53 9.04 -7.05
C ARG A 53 8.08 10.16 -8.00
N GLU A 54 6.81 10.14 -8.40
CA GLU A 54 6.24 11.19 -9.27
C GLU A 54 6.27 12.56 -8.59
N ILE A 55 5.92 12.60 -7.30
CA ILE A 55 5.95 13.82 -6.49
C ILE A 55 7.37 14.37 -6.39
N THR A 56 8.35 13.51 -6.12
CA THR A 56 9.77 13.89 -6.04
C THR A 56 10.27 14.46 -7.36
N ILE A 57 10.00 13.76 -8.48
CA ILE A 57 10.40 14.22 -9.83
C ILE A 57 9.77 15.59 -10.15
N LYS A 58 8.50 15.80 -9.77
CA LYS A 58 7.83 17.07 -10.00
C LYS A 58 8.45 18.19 -9.16
N ALA A 59 8.71 17.94 -7.88
CA ALA A 59 9.37 18.92 -7.01
C ALA A 59 10.77 19.30 -7.52
N GLN A 60 11.55 18.33 -8.00
CA GLN A 60 12.87 18.58 -8.61
C GLN A 60 12.79 19.46 -9.86
N LYS A 61 11.77 19.28 -10.70
CA LYS A 61 11.53 20.19 -11.86
C LYS A 61 11.20 21.61 -11.43
N ASP A 62 10.57 21.77 -10.27
CA ASP A 62 10.24 23.07 -9.67
C ASP A 62 11.41 23.66 -8.85
N GLY A 63 12.60 23.00 -8.87
CA GLY A 63 13.83 23.46 -8.22
C GLY A 63 13.99 23.02 -6.76
N ILE A 64 13.15 22.11 -6.26
CA ILE A 64 13.22 21.56 -4.90
C ILE A 64 13.87 20.17 -4.98
N GLU A 65 15.14 20.04 -4.57
CA GLU A 65 15.88 18.78 -4.74
C GLU A 65 15.35 17.65 -3.86
N GLN A 66 15.01 17.97 -2.61
CA GLN A 66 14.61 16.97 -1.60
C GLN A 66 13.40 17.47 -0.79
N LEU A 67 12.22 17.53 -1.45
CA LEU A 67 10.99 18.06 -0.84
C LEU A 67 10.64 17.38 0.50
N PHE A 68 10.93 16.10 0.65
CA PHE A 68 10.66 15.36 1.89
C PHE A 68 11.54 15.83 3.07
N LEU A 69 12.69 16.44 2.83
CA LEU A 69 13.55 17.06 3.85
C LEU A 69 13.26 18.55 4.02
N GLU A 70 12.99 19.27 2.92
CA GLU A 70 12.77 20.72 2.93
C GLU A 70 11.40 21.10 3.48
N ASP A 71 10.34 20.35 3.09
CA ASP A 71 8.98 20.52 3.61
C ASP A 71 8.27 19.16 3.75
N PRO A 72 8.54 18.42 4.84
CA PRO A 72 7.95 17.10 5.09
C PRO A 72 6.41 17.11 5.13
N ILE A 73 5.81 18.22 5.61
CA ILE A 73 4.35 18.35 5.69
C ILE A 73 3.74 18.50 4.30
N LEU A 74 4.32 19.35 3.45
CA LEU A 74 3.86 19.50 2.07
C LEU A 74 4.02 18.17 1.31
N PHE A 75 5.19 17.54 1.42
CA PHE A 75 5.41 16.23 0.80
C PHE A 75 4.36 15.20 1.23
N SER A 76 4.09 15.09 2.55
CA SER A 76 3.10 14.18 3.09
C SER A 76 1.66 14.52 2.66
N ARG A 77 1.32 15.80 2.52
CA ARG A 77 0.01 16.24 1.96
C ARG A 77 -0.14 15.82 0.49
N LEU A 78 0.90 15.96 -0.31
CA LEU A 78 0.90 15.52 -1.71
C LEU A 78 0.77 14.00 -1.81
N LEU A 79 1.48 13.25 -0.96
CA LEU A 79 1.32 11.80 -0.85
C LEU A 79 -0.10 11.40 -0.47
N LEU A 80 -0.69 12.08 0.52
CA LEU A 80 -2.06 11.82 0.97
C LEU A 80 -3.05 11.99 -0.18
N LYS A 81 -2.95 13.12 -0.89
CA LYS A 81 -3.79 13.42 -2.04
C LYS A 81 -3.60 12.37 -3.15
N GLY A 82 -2.36 12.08 -3.54
CA GLY A 82 -2.08 11.13 -4.61
C GLY A 82 -2.57 9.71 -4.29
N ARG A 83 -2.38 9.23 -3.04
CA ARG A 83 -2.88 7.91 -2.63
C ARG A 83 -4.40 7.86 -2.49
N GLU A 84 -5.05 8.95 -2.10
CA GLU A 84 -6.51 9.06 -2.12
C GLU A 84 -7.03 8.96 -3.56
N GLU A 85 -6.44 9.70 -4.50
CA GLU A 85 -6.78 9.64 -5.93
C GLU A 85 -6.59 8.22 -6.48
N GLN A 86 -5.45 7.58 -6.25
CA GLN A 86 -5.18 6.19 -6.64
C GLN A 86 -6.20 5.21 -6.05
N TYR A 87 -6.58 5.38 -4.78
CA TYR A 87 -7.58 4.52 -4.13
C TYR A 87 -8.95 4.65 -4.79
N LEU A 88 -9.37 5.88 -5.11
CA LEU A 88 -10.65 6.15 -5.77
C LEU A 88 -10.65 5.66 -7.22
N GLU A 89 -9.58 5.93 -7.96
CA GLU A 89 -9.42 5.48 -9.34
C GLU A 89 -9.40 3.96 -9.47
N ALA A 90 -8.85 3.25 -8.49
CA ALA A 90 -8.87 1.79 -8.47
C ALA A 90 -10.27 1.21 -8.69
N SER A 91 -11.30 1.87 -8.17
CA SER A 91 -12.70 1.44 -8.29
C SER A 91 -13.25 1.54 -9.73
N ASN A 92 -12.57 2.26 -10.63
CA ASN A 92 -12.94 2.36 -12.04
C ASN A 92 -12.45 1.17 -12.87
N TYR A 93 -11.53 0.37 -12.34
CA TYR A 93 -11.00 -0.81 -13.01
C TYR A 93 -11.85 -2.04 -12.74
N LYS A 94 -12.02 -2.89 -13.76
CA LYS A 94 -12.84 -4.12 -13.69
C LYS A 94 -12.05 -5.33 -13.16
N ASN A 95 -11.05 -5.09 -12.32
CA ASN A 95 -10.24 -6.14 -11.75
C ASN A 95 -10.79 -6.55 -10.38
N ASP A 96 -10.93 -7.85 -10.14
CA ASP A 96 -11.42 -8.39 -8.86
C ASP A 96 -10.45 -8.09 -7.71
N VAL A 97 -9.16 -7.98 -8.03
CA VAL A 97 -8.09 -7.70 -7.06
C VAL A 97 -7.20 -6.58 -7.60
N VAL A 98 -6.93 -5.58 -6.77
CA VAL A 98 -5.99 -4.50 -7.03
C VAL A 98 -4.95 -4.44 -5.93
N PHE A 99 -3.67 -4.47 -6.30
CA PHE A 99 -2.55 -4.33 -5.38
C PHE A 99 -2.05 -2.89 -5.35
N PHE A 100 -1.71 -2.38 -4.16
CA PHE A 100 -1.17 -1.05 -3.94
C PHE A 100 0.24 -1.16 -3.35
N ASP A 101 1.22 -0.47 -3.95
CA ASP A 101 2.52 -0.26 -3.31
C ASP A 101 2.38 0.89 -2.33
N ARG A 102 2.31 0.56 -1.05
CA ARG A 102 2.00 1.44 0.09
C ARG A 102 0.55 1.93 0.14
N GLY A 103 0.13 2.32 1.33
CA GLY A 103 -1.21 2.83 1.61
C GLY A 103 -1.19 4.18 2.32
N LEU A 104 -2.39 4.72 2.56
CA LEU A 104 -2.53 5.99 3.30
C LEU A 104 -1.91 5.93 4.70
N PRO A 105 -2.01 4.82 5.48
CA PRO A 105 -1.41 4.76 6.80
C PRO A 105 0.13 4.82 6.81
N ASP A 106 0.81 4.48 5.71
CA ASP A 106 2.27 4.65 5.61
C ASP A 106 2.68 6.11 5.85
N ILE A 107 1.85 7.08 5.43
CA ILE A 107 2.19 8.50 5.51
C ILE A 107 2.39 8.92 6.96
N HIS A 108 1.37 8.68 7.81
CA HIS A 108 1.51 9.07 9.22
C HIS A 108 2.48 8.16 9.98
N ALA A 109 2.72 6.92 9.52
CA ALA A 109 3.79 6.08 10.07
C ALA A 109 5.18 6.71 9.88
N TYR A 110 5.46 7.25 8.70
CA TYR A 110 6.72 7.97 8.44
C TYR A 110 6.80 9.31 9.18
N MET A 111 5.68 10.02 9.35
CA MET A 111 5.64 11.24 10.17
C MET A 111 5.92 10.93 11.64
N ASP A 112 5.30 9.87 12.18
CA ASP A 112 5.57 9.40 13.55
C ASP A 112 7.04 8.96 13.73
N TYR A 113 7.61 8.26 12.74
CA TYR A 113 9.04 7.90 12.72
C TYR A 113 9.96 9.12 12.76
N ALA A 114 9.63 10.14 11.98
CA ALA A 114 10.37 11.42 11.94
C ALA A 114 10.10 12.33 13.16
N ASN A 115 9.26 11.89 14.12
CA ASN A 115 8.78 12.70 15.24
C ASN A 115 8.20 14.06 14.78
N GLN A 116 7.46 14.05 13.68
CA GLN A 116 6.87 15.22 13.04
C GLN A 116 5.38 15.32 13.39
N GLU A 117 4.96 16.48 13.88
CA GLU A 117 3.53 16.75 14.07
C GLU A 117 2.79 16.86 12.73
N TYR A 118 1.58 16.35 12.67
CA TYR A 118 0.73 16.40 11.48
C TYR A 118 -0.76 16.57 11.85
N PRO A 119 -1.58 17.14 10.94
CA PRO A 119 -3.01 17.31 11.16
C PRO A 119 -3.76 15.97 11.31
N SER A 120 -4.84 15.96 12.11
CA SER A 120 -5.69 14.77 12.34
C SER A 120 -6.25 14.15 11.06
N CYS A 121 -6.44 14.96 10.01
CA CYS A 121 -6.98 14.50 8.73
C CYS A 121 -6.16 13.37 8.08
N PHE A 122 -4.88 13.21 8.41
CA PHE A 122 -4.07 12.07 7.93
C PHE A 122 -4.59 10.74 8.46
N LYS A 123 -4.88 10.65 9.76
CA LYS A 123 -5.48 9.47 10.40
C LYS A 123 -6.95 9.27 10.00
N GLU A 124 -7.69 10.35 9.89
CA GLU A 124 -9.09 10.32 9.44
C GLU A 124 -9.21 9.73 8.03
N LYS A 125 -8.39 10.19 7.07
CA LYS A 125 -8.34 9.65 5.72
C LYS A 125 -7.90 8.18 5.69
N SER A 126 -6.91 7.81 6.49
CA SER A 126 -6.47 6.41 6.62
C SER A 126 -7.57 5.49 7.16
N SER A 127 -8.45 6.02 8.00
CA SER A 127 -9.63 5.30 8.52
C SER A 127 -10.78 5.24 7.52
N GLN A 128 -10.90 6.24 6.64
CA GLN A 128 -11.94 6.34 5.62
C GLN A 128 -11.64 5.45 4.41
N PHE A 129 -10.41 5.46 3.91
CA PHE A 129 -9.97 4.71 2.73
C PHE A 129 -9.33 3.38 3.14
N ARG A 130 -10.17 2.35 3.28
CA ARG A 130 -9.79 1.05 3.84
C ARG A 130 -9.36 0.05 2.78
N TYR A 131 -8.24 -0.64 3.02
CA TYR A 131 -7.82 -1.82 2.26
C TYR A 131 -8.45 -3.07 2.85
N ASP A 132 -8.71 -4.09 2.04
CA ASP A 132 -9.24 -5.36 2.51
C ASP A 132 -8.18 -6.18 3.25
N TYR A 133 -6.95 -6.21 2.73
CA TYR A 133 -5.85 -6.99 3.32
C TYR A 133 -4.53 -6.22 3.27
N VAL A 134 -3.71 -6.42 4.30
CA VAL A 134 -2.42 -5.75 4.49
C VAL A 134 -1.32 -6.79 4.60
N PHE A 135 -0.41 -6.81 3.61
CA PHE A 135 0.76 -7.68 3.59
C PHE A 135 2.01 -6.91 3.97
N LEU A 136 2.66 -7.32 5.05
CA LEU A 136 3.87 -6.70 5.59
C LEU A 136 5.12 -7.43 5.11
N PHE A 137 5.99 -6.71 4.43
CA PHE A 137 7.33 -7.16 4.06
C PHE A 137 8.31 -6.71 5.14
N LYS A 138 8.83 -7.66 5.92
CA LYS A 138 9.81 -7.38 6.96
C LYS A 138 11.18 -7.04 6.36
N PRO A 139 11.99 -6.20 7.03
CA PRO A 139 13.38 -6.00 6.65
C PRO A 139 14.12 -7.34 6.60
N TRP A 140 14.84 -7.57 5.52
CA TRP A 140 15.58 -8.80 5.26
C TRP A 140 16.99 -8.46 4.79
N LYS A 141 17.98 -8.75 5.62
CA LYS A 141 19.36 -8.28 5.44
C LYS A 141 19.99 -8.81 4.16
N GLU A 142 19.68 -10.06 3.77
CA GLU A 142 20.25 -10.72 2.61
C GLU A 142 19.86 -10.09 1.27
N ILE A 143 18.72 -9.38 1.23
CA ILE A 143 18.26 -8.71 0.01
C ILE A 143 18.32 -7.17 0.11
N PHE A 144 18.71 -6.66 1.28
CA PHE A 144 18.81 -5.23 1.49
C PHE A 144 19.99 -4.68 0.69
N ILE A 145 19.71 -3.81 -0.27
CA ILE A 145 20.70 -3.10 -1.07
C ILE A 145 20.54 -1.62 -0.77
N SER A 146 21.63 -0.99 -0.31
CA SER A 146 21.73 0.46 -0.29
C SER A 146 22.11 0.94 -1.69
N ASP A 147 21.29 1.79 -2.26
CA ASP A 147 21.55 2.42 -3.56
C ASP A 147 21.40 3.95 -3.44
N ASN A 148 21.76 4.68 -4.51
CA ASN A 148 21.72 6.14 -4.51
C ASN A 148 20.30 6.73 -4.42
N GLU A 149 19.26 5.91 -4.54
CA GLU A 149 17.86 6.33 -4.42
C GLU A 149 17.28 6.03 -3.02
N ARG A 150 18.05 5.34 -2.16
CA ARG A 150 17.64 4.95 -0.80
C ARG A 150 18.60 5.52 0.21
N TYR A 151 18.10 6.46 0.96
CA TYR A 151 18.87 7.17 2.00
C TYR A 151 18.91 6.39 3.31
N GLU A 152 17.94 5.48 3.53
CA GLU A 152 17.80 4.77 4.79
C GLU A 152 18.73 3.56 4.87
N THR A 153 19.30 3.38 6.03
CA THR A 153 20.09 2.19 6.42
C THR A 153 19.17 0.99 6.68
N PHE A 154 19.78 -0.20 6.83
CA PHE A 154 19.03 -1.40 7.23
C PHE A 154 18.40 -1.23 8.63
N GLU A 155 19.13 -0.63 9.57
CA GLU A 155 18.68 -0.35 10.93
C GLU A 155 17.48 0.60 10.93
N GLU A 156 17.50 1.64 10.13
CA GLU A 156 16.35 2.55 9.93
C GLU A 156 15.17 1.83 9.31
N SER A 157 15.39 0.96 8.32
CA SER A 157 14.33 0.13 7.73
C SER A 157 13.64 -0.74 8.78
N VAL A 158 14.38 -1.28 9.75
CA VAL A 158 13.83 -2.05 10.87
C VAL A 158 12.95 -1.16 11.77
N ILE A 159 13.41 0.04 12.09
CA ILE A 159 12.65 0.98 12.92
C ILE A 159 11.39 1.44 12.19
N ILE A 160 11.50 1.87 10.94
CA ILE A 160 10.37 2.28 10.09
C ILE A 160 9.32 1.16 10.02
N ASN A 161 9.76 -0.10 9.90
CA ASN A 161 8.85 -1.23 9.85
C ASN A 161 8.00 -1.37 11.12
N THR A 162 8.52 -1.00 12.29
CA THR A 162 7.76 -1.00 13.55
C THR A 162 6.68 0.10 13.54
N PHE A 163 6.99 1.29 13.04
CA PHE A 163 6.02 2.37 12.90
C PHE A 163 4.93 2.03 11.88
N LEU A 164 5.28 1.44 10.74
CA LEU A 164 4.33 0.96 9.75
C LEU A 164 3.36 -0.04 10.38
N LYS A 165 3.88 -1.10 11.02
CA LYS A 165 3.04 -2.10 11.69
C LYS A 165 2.12 -1.47 12.73
N LYS A 166 2.64 -0.57 13.57
CA LYS A 166 1.88 0.14 14.60
C LYS A 166 0.73 0.93 13.98
N SER A 167 0.99 1.76 12.96
CA SER A 167 -0.01 2.63 12.32
C SER A 167 -1.18 1.86 11.72
N TYR A 168 -0.92 0.71 11.10
CA TYR A 168 -1.98 -0.14 10.57
C TYR A 168 -2.76 -0.87 11.67
N VAL A 169 -2.10 -1.37 12.70
CA VAL A 169 -2.76 -2.05 13.83
C VAL A 169 -3.64 -1.08 14.62
N GLU A 170 -3.19 0.15 14.86
CA GLU A 170 -3.95 1.19 15.58
C GLU A 170 -5.30 1.51 14.92
N ILE A 171 -5.38 1.45 13.61
CA ILE A 171 -6.64 1.66 12.87
C ILE A 171 -7.37 0.35 12.55
N GLY A 172 -6.99 -0.76 13.22
CA GLY A 172 -7.74 -2.02 13.24
C GLY A 172 -7.46 -2.98 12.09
N TYR A 173 -6.28 -2.93 11.46
CA TYR A 173 -5.87 -3.96 10.50
C TYR A 173 -5.23 -5.17 11.15
N THR A 174 -5.51 -6.34 10.62
CA THR A 174 -4.72 -7.54 10.84
C THR A 174 -3.57 -7.58 9.85
N ILE A 175 -2.35 -7.72 10.34
CA ILE A 175 -1.15 -7.74 9.51
C ILE A 175 -0.80 -9.17 9.11
N ILE A 176 -0.61 -9.39 7.81
CA ILE A 176 -0.18 -10.67 7.24
C ILE A 176 1.31 -10.53 6.88
N GLU A 177 2.18 -11.18 7.62
CA GLU A 177 3.62 -11.12 7.39
C GLU A 177 4.02 -12.02 6.21
N VAL A 178 4.67 -11.42 5.20
CA VAL A 178 5.21 -12.13 4.04
C VAL A 178 6.49 -12.85 4.44
N PRO A 179 6.65 -14.16 4.17
CA PRO A 179 7.84 -14.91 4.55
C PRO A 179 9.09 -14.51 3.76
N PHE A 180 10.27 -14.75 4.34
CA PHE A 180 11.56 -14.61 3.66
C PHE A 180 11.76 -15.75 2.68
N LYS A 181 11.48 -15.49 1.41
CA LYS A 181 11.55 -16.44 0.31
C LYS A 181 11.89 -15.72 -1.01
N THR A 182 12.04 -16.48 -2.09
CA THR A 182 12.22 -15.92 -3.44
C THR A 182 11.04 -15.02 -3.83
N ILE A 183 11.24 -14.17 -4.83
CA ILE A 183 10.22 -13.22 -5.32
C ILE A 183 8.95 -13.99 -5.72
N GLY A 184 9.10 -15.06 -6.52
CA GLY A 184 7.97 -15.88 -6.96
C GLY A 184 7.22 -16.55 -5.80
N GLU A 185 7.94 -17.14 -4.83
CA GLU A 185 7.31 -17.78 -3.67
C GLU A 185 6.58 -16.79 -2.76
N ARG A 186 7.08 -15.54 -2.65
CA ARG A 186 6.37 -14.47 -1.92
C ARG A 186 5.09 -14.05 -2.63
N ALA A 187 5.11 -13.93 -3.95
CA ALA A 187 3.90 -13.70 -4.75
C ALA A 187 2.92 -14.87 -4.61
N ASP A 188 3.39 -16.12 -4.68
CA ASP A 188 2.58 -17.31 -4.47
C ASP A 188 1.95 -17.34 -3.07
N PHE A 189 2.71 -16.97 -2.03
CA PHE A 189 2.18 -16.86 -0.67
C PHE A 189 0.99 -15.90 -0.60
N ILE A 190 1.12 -14.70 -1.16
CA ILE A 190 0.07 -13.69 -1.19
C ILE A 190 -1.16 -14.22 -1.93
N LEU A 191 -0.98 -14.75 -3.14
CA LEU A 191 -2.08 -15.25 -3.96
C LEU A 191 -2.79 -16.47 -3.34
N ASN A 192 -2.04 -17.40 -2.75
CA ASN A 192 -2.61 -18.54 -2.06
C ASN A 192 -3.34 -18.15 -0.77
N TRP A 193 -2.83 -17.11 -0.07
CA TRP A 193 -3.51 -16.57 1.10
C TRP A 193 -4.86 -15.94 0.69
N LEU A 194 -4.88 -15.15 -0.37
CA LEU A 194 -6.10 -14.54 -0.90
C LEU A 194 -7.13 -15.59 -1.33
N LYS A 195 -6.72 -16.64 -2.05
CA LYS A 195 -7.63 -17.74 -2.46
C LYS A 195 -8.31 -18.45 -1.29
N LYS A 196 -7.69 -18.45 -0.11
CA LYS A 196 -8.23 -19.14 1.07
C LYS A 196 -9.11 -18.24 1.94
N ASN A 197 -8.96 -16.89 1.85
CA ASN A 197 -9.53 -15.95 2.80
C ASN A 197 -10.34 -14.82 2.15
N ALA A 198 -10.40 -14.78 0.82
CA ALA A 198 -11.14 -13.76 0.06
C ALA A 198 -12.50 -14.27 -0.41
#